data_78c9931af438d42ad787f4bc2cc99f97
#
_entry.id   78c9931af438d42ad787f4bc2cc99f97
#
_cell.length_a   1.000
_cell.length_b   1.000
_cell.length_c   1.000
_cell.angle_alpha   90.00
_cell.angle_beta   90.00
_cell.angle_gamma   90.00
#
_symmetry.space_group_name_H-M   'P 1'
#
loop_
_entity.id
_entity.type
_entity.pdbx_description
1 polymer ?
#
loop_
_entity_poly.entity_id
_entity_poly.type
_entity_poly.pdbx_seq_one_letter_code
_entity_poly.pdbx_strand_id
1 'polypeptide(L)'
;MNGEGHRTEAAGATIPSDLAEQLGAVRLTQLALEAVQDEDVDAAAGEFRAGPGSQGYQHRMLLTLMSYAYARGLFSSEDLQDRVRTDADLRYLCAREFPEAESFRLFRRREWARLNRTLIRLLDRFVQIRMPDWQGDVALEAVSRMERAAAADSLSLDC
;
A
#
# COMPACT_ATOMS: atom_id res chain seq x y z
N MET A 1 -10.94 19.02 -33.72
CA MET A 1 -10.51 17.63 -33.81
C MET A 1 -9.59 17.19 -32.68
N ASN A 2 -8.86 18.11 -32.12
CA ASN A 2 -7.93 17.76 -31.05
C ASN A 2 -8.62 17.50 -29.70
N GLY A 3 -9.89 17.86 -29.58
CA GLY A 3 -10.62 17.66 -28.33
C GLY A 3 -10.96 16.21 -28.01
N GLU A 4 -11.00 15.38 -29.00
CA GLU A 4 -11.34 13.97 -28.79
C GLU A 4 -10.20 13.19 -28.14
N GLY A 5 -8.97 13.53 -28.52
CA GLY A 5 -7.81 12.88 -27.94
C GLY A 5 -7.67 13.14 -26.45
N HIS A 6 -7.94 14.39 -26.05
CA HIS A 6 -7.88 14.75 -24.63
C HIS A 6 -8.93 14.02 -23.79
N ARG A 7 -10.12 13.88 -24.34
CA ARG A 7 -11.19 13.20 -23.62
C ARG A 7 -10.87 11.72 -23.45
N THR A 8 -10.31 11.10 -24.47
CA THR A 8 -9.93 9.70 -24.42
C THR A 8 -8.80 9.49 -23.42
N GLU A 9 -7.82 10.37 -23.39
CA GLU A 9 -6.71 10.28 -22.43
C GLU A 9 -7.20 10.40 -21.00
N ALA A 10 -8.10 11.34 -20.73
CA ALA A 10 -8.63 11.52 -19.37
C ALA A 10 -9.44 10.30 -18.94
N ALA A 11 -10.23 9.72 -19.85
CA ALA A 11 -11.03 8.54 -19.55
C ALA A 11 -10.15 7.30 -19.39
N GLY A 12 -9.00 7.26 -20.09
CA GLY A 12 -8.08 6.14 -20.02
C GLY A 12 -6.97 6.30 -19.01
N ALA A 13 -6.98 7.38 -18.22
CA ALA A 13 -5.95 7.62 -17.23
C ALA A 13 -5.90 6.49 -16.20
N THR A 14 -4.70 6.08 -15.84
CA THR A 14 -4.49 5.04 -14.85
C THR A 14 -3.93 5.63 -13.57
N ILE A 15 -4.11 4.94 -12.48
CA ILE A 15 -3.50 5.33 -11.22
C ILE A 15 -1.98 5.19 -11.38
N PRO A 16 -1.18 6.22 -11.02
CA PRO A 16 0.27 6.15 -11.17
C PRO A 16 0.87 5.01 -10.36
N SER A 17 2.00 4.48 -10.82
CA SER A 17 2.72 3.44 -10.10
C SER A 17 3.21 3.94 -8.75
N ASP A 18 3.73 5.16 -8.71
CA ASP A 18 4.23 5.78 -7.47
C ASP A 18 3.35 6.98 -7.12
N LEU A 19 2.47 6.79 -6.14
CA LEU A 19 1.56 7.85 -5.72
C LEU A 19 2.30 9.01 -5.04
N ALA A 20 3.49 8.76 -4.51
CA ALA A 20 4.27 9.81 -3.87
C ALA A 20 4.71 10.89 -4.87
N GLU A 21 4.86 10.54 -6.14
CA GLU A 21 5.20 11.52 -7.16
C GLU A 21 4.10 12.58 -7.33
N GLN A 22 2.85 12.18 -7.08
CA GLN A 22 1.70 13.08 -7.23
C GLN A 22 1.38 13.84 -5.95
N LEU A 23 1.52 13.19 -4.79
CA LEU A 23 1.11 13.74 -3.51
C LEU A 23 2.27 14.21 -2.65
N GLY A 24 3.47 13.69 -2.89
CA GLY A 24 4.58 13.83 -1.96
C GLY A 24 4.56 12.72 -0.92
N ALA A 25 5.73 12.36 -0.43
CA ALA A 25 5.92 11.24 0.47
C ALA A 25 5.22 11.45 1.82
N VAL A 26 5.27 12.68 2.35
CA VAL A 26 4.66 12.99 3.65
C VAL A 26 3.14 12.80 3.59
N ARG A 27 2.51 13.31 2.53
CA ARG A 27 1.06 13.18 2.39
C ARG A 27 0.65 11.73 2.20
N LEU A 28 1.41 10.97 1.40
CA LEU A 28 1.12 9.56 1.19
C LEU A 28 1.27 8.77 2.49
N THR A 29 2.27 9.09 3.31
CA THR A 29 2.44 8.50 4.63
C THR A 29 1.19 8.73 5.48
N GLN A 30 0.65 9.95 5.48
CA GLN A 30 -0.56 10.26 6.21
C GLN A 30 -1.75 9.45 5.73
N LEU A 31 -1.90 9.29 4.41
CA LEU A 31 -3.00 8.50 3.86
C LEU A 31 -2.90 7.03 4.28
N ALA A 32 -1.68 6.49 4.31
CA ALA A 32 -1.48 5.11 4.73
C ALA A 32 -1.85 4.93 6.21
N LEU A 33 -1.43 5.85 7.05
CA LEU A 33 -1.77 5.80 8.49
C LEU A 33 -3.27 5.89 8.71
N GLU A 34 -3.95 6.78 7.99
CA GLU A 34 -5.40 6.92 8.08
C GLU A 34 -6.12 5.66 7.60
N ALA A 35 -5.65 5.07 6.51
CA ALA A 35 -6.26 3.85 5.98
C ALA A 35 -6.16 2.70 6.97
N VAL A 36 -5.02 2.57 7.64
CA VAL A 36 -4.83 1.54 8.66
C VAL A 36 -5.72 1.81 9.87
N GLN A 37 -5.84 3.05 10.28
CA GLN A 37 -6.71 3.41 11.39
C GLN A 37 -8.16 3.06 11.10
N ASP A 38 -8.65 3.35 9.90
CA ASP A 38 -10.00 3.02 9.48
C ASP A 38 -10.22 1.51 9.46
N GLU A 39 -9.24 0.74 9.00
CA GLU A 39 -9.33 -0.71 8.99
C GLU A 39 -9.35 -1.27 10.41
N ASP A 40 -8.58 -0.72 11.32
CA ASP A 40 -8.57 -1.12 12.73
C ASP A 40 -9.93 -0.87 13.40
N VAL A 41 -10.54 0.26 13.11
CA VAL A 41 -11.86 0.60 13.66
C VAL A 41 -12.91 -0.39 13.19
N ASP A 42 -12.92 -0.71 11.91
CA ASP A 42 -13.89 -1.66 11.36
C ASP A 42 -13.68 -3.06 11.91
N ALA A 43 -12.43 -3.49 12.05
CA ALA A 43 -12.11 -4.78 12.63
C ALA A 43 -12.54 -4.87 14.10
N ALA A 44 -12.33 -3.79 14.85
CA ALA A 44 -12.72 -3.74 16.26
C ALA A 44 -14.23 -3.80 16.46
N ALA A 45 -14.97 -3.23 15.50
CA ALA A 45 -16.44 -3.22 15.59
C ALA A 45 -17.05 -4.58 15.31
N GLY A 46 -16.38 -5.43 14.52
CA GLY A 46 -16.93 -6.68 14.06
C GLY A 46 -16.40 -7.93 14.73
N GLU A 47 -15.24 -7.89 15.35
CA GLU A 47 -14.58 -9.10 15.79
C GLU A 47 -13.72 -8.89 17.00
N PHE A 48 -13.24 -10.00 17.54
CA PHE A 48 -12.24 -10.01 18.58
C PHE A 48 -10.95 -9.36 18.07
N ARG A 49 -10.41 -8.46 18.86
CA ARG A 49 -9.15 -7.82 18.54
C ARG A 49 -8.00 -8.59 19.14
N ALA A 50 -6.87 -8.58 18.45
CA ALA A 50 -5.64 -9.04 19.05
C ALA A 50 -5.39 -8.25 20.32
N GLY A 51 -4.88 -8.91 21.33
CA GLY A 51 -4.57 -8.26 22.58
C GLY A 51 -3.57 -7.12 22.40
N PRO A 52 -3.46 -6.23 23.37
CA PRO A 52 -2.45 -5.19 23.36
C PRO A 52 -1.05 -5.80 23.44
N GLY A 53 -0.06 -5.08 22.97
CA GLY A 53 1.30 -5.51 23.09
C GLY A 53 2.05 -5.46 21.78
N SER A 54 3.24 -6.06 21.76
CA SER A 54 4.16 -5.98 20.65
C SER A 54 3.61 -6.56 19.35
N GLN A 55 2.79 -7.61 19.44
CA GLN A 55 2.21 -8.22 18.23
C GLN A 55 1.25 -7.29 17.52
N GLY A 56 0.38 -6.62 18.28
CA GLY A 56 -0.53 -5.64 17.70
C GLY A 56 0.20 -4.48 17.06
N TYR A 57 1.26 -4.02 17.71
CA TYR A 57 2.08 -2.94 17.20
C TYR A 57 2.78 -3.35 15.89
N GLN A 58 3.41 -4.53 15.88
CA GLN A 58 4.08 -5.02 14.70
C GLN A 58 3.12 -5.24 13.54
N HIS A 59 1.96 -5.77 13.83
CA HIS A 59 0.92 -5.99 12.84
C HIS A 59 0.52 -4.68 12.17
N ARG A 60 0.26 -3.66 12.98
CA ARG A 60 -0.13 -2.34 12.47
C ARG A 60 1.00 -1.69 11.69
N MET A 61 2.21 -1.83 12.18
CA MET A 61 3.41 -1.29 11.53
C MET A 61 3.59 -1.92 10.15
N LEU A 62 3.49 -3.25 10.05
CA LEU A 62 3.65 -3.94 8.78
C LEU A 62 2.53 -3.59 7.81
N LEU A 63 1.31 -3.46 8.31
CA LEU A 63 0.16 -3.09 7.49
C LEU A 63 0.37 -1.70 6.88
N THR A 64 0.81 -0.75 7.69
CA THR A 64 1.07 0.62 7.23
C THR A 64 2.22 0.67 6.25
N LEU A 65 3.33 0.03 6.62
CA LEU A 65 4.55 0.05 5.81
C LEU A 65 4.32 -0.59 4.44
N MET A 66 3.66 -1.74 4.41
CA MET A 66 3.47 -2.46 3.16
C MET A 66 2.43 -1.80 2.26
N SER A 67 1.34 -1.27 2.83
CA SER A 67 0.37 -0.56 2.00
C SER A 67 0.99 0.72 1.41
N TYR A 68 1.81 1.43 2.19
CA TYR A 68 2.56 2.58 1.69
C TYR A 68 3.52 2.17 0.57
N ALA A 69 4.27 1.09 0.79
CA ALA A 69 5.24 0.61 -0.20
C ALA A 69 4.56 0.23 -1.52
N TYR A 70 3.45 -0.49 -1.44
CA TYR A 70 2.73 -0.89 -2.64
C TYR A 70 2.09 0.31 -3.35
N ALA A 71 1.69 1.32 -2.60
CA ALA A 71 1.23 2.57 -3.19
C ALA A 71 2.35 3.31 -3.91
N ARG A 72 3.59 3.13 -3.49
CA ARG A 72 4.76 3.72 -4.15
C ARG A 72 5.31 2.85 -5.28
N GLY A 73 4.73 1.69 -5.53
CA GLY A 73 5.24 0.78 -6.54
C GLY A 73 6.44 -0.02 -6.10
N LEU A 74 6.69 -0.12 -4.80
CA LEU A 74 7.76 -0.92 -4.23
C LEU A 74 7.20 -2.28 -3.87
N PHE A 75 7.33 -3.25 -4.76
CA PHE A 75 6.66 -4.54 -4.63
C PHE A 75 7.55 -5.66 -4.08
N SER A 76 8.83 -5.63 -4.39
CA SER A 76 9.75 -6.68 -3.97
C SER A 76 10.03 -6.57 -2.47
N SER A 77 9.86 -7.67 -1.76
CA SER A 77 10.14 -7.72 -0.32
C SER A 77 11.63 -7.49 -0.03
N GLU A 78 12.51 -7.94 -0.92
CA GLU A 78 13.95 -7.72 -0.76
C GLU A 78 14.32 -6.26 -0.96
N ASP A 79 13.72 -5.60 -1.98
CA ASP A 79 13.93 -4.16 -2.18
C ASP A 79 13.42 -3.38 -0.98
N LEU A 80 12.27 -3.77 -0.45
CA LEU A 80 11.69 -3.10 0.70
C LEU A 80 12.59 -3.27 1.93
N GLN A 81 13.13 -4.46 2.14
CA GLN A 81 14.08 -4.70 3.23
C GLN A 81 15.28 -3.76 3.15
N ASP A 82 15.82 -3.56 1.96
CA ASP A 82 16.96 -2.66 1.79
C ASP A 82 16.56 -1.21 1.98
N ARG A 83 15.42 -0.81 1.46
CA ARG A 83 15.00 0.59 1.48
C ARG A 83 14.53 1.08 2.84
N VAL A 84 14.03 0.20 3.71
CA VAL A 84 13.63 0.64 5.05
C VAL A 84 14.82 1.18 5.85
N ARG A 85 16.04 0.86 5.45
CA ARG A 85 17.24 1.34 6.13
C ARG A 85 17.71 2.69 5.61
N THR A 86 17.35 3.06 4.39
CA THR A 86 17.89 4.25 3.72
C THR A 86 16.85 5.30 3.38
N ASP A 87 15.61 4.90 3.15
CA ASP A 87 14.54 5.83 2.78
C ASP A 87 13.92 6.40 4.05
N ALA A 88 13.88 7.73 4.15
CA ALA A 88 13.44 8.41 5.37
C ALA A 88 12.01 8.05 5.76
N ASP A 89 11.10 7.96 4.79
CA ASP A 89 9.71 7.67 5.08
C ASP A 89 9.50 6.24 5.53
N LEU A 90 10.19 5.31 4.87
CA LEU A 90 10.10 3.91 5.24
C LEU A 90 10.72 3.66 6.61
N ARG A 91 11.82 4.34 6.92
CA ARG A 91 12.42 4.27 8.25
C ARG A 91 11.48 4.77 9.33
N TYR A 92 10.79 5.86 9.03
CA TYR A 92 9.79 6.41 9.94
C TYR A 92 8.65 5.42 10.18
N LEU A 93 8.13 4.83 9.12
CA LEU A 93 6.99 3.92 9.19
C LEU A 93 7.34 2.61 9.89
N CYS A 94 8.56 2.12 9.74
CA CYS A 94 8.96 0.88 10.42
C CYS A 94 9.45 1.10 11.85
N ALA A 95 9.47 2.34 12.31
CA ALA A 95 9.87 2.69 13.67
C ALA A 95 11.22 2.07 14.08
N ARG A 96 12.13 1.96 13.12
CA ARG A 96 13.47 1.40 13.29
C ARG A 96 13.49 -0.09 13.62
N GLU A 97 12.38 -0.80 13.36
CA GLU A 97 12.34 -2.25 13.56
C GLU A 97 13.05 -3.00 12.44
N PHE A 98 13.17 -2.39 11.26
CA PHE A 98 13.85 -2.93 10.08
C PHE A 98 13.45 -4.37 9.77
N PRO A 99 12.17 -4.62 9.40
CA PRO A 99 11.73 -5.96 9.09
C PRO A 99 12.51 -6.56 7.91
N GLU A 100 12.66 -7.87 7.92
CA GLU A 100 13.33 -8.59 6.85
C GLU A 100 12.33 -9.00 5.77
N ALA A 101 12.85 -9.35 4.60
CA ALA A 101 12.03 -9.72 3.44
C ALA A 101 11.06 -10.87 3.78
N GLU A 102 11.52 -11.84 4.53
CA GLU A 102 10.66 -12.98 4.91
C GLU A 102 9.47 -12.54 5.75
N SER A 103 9.66 -11.54 6.61
CA SER A 103 8.56 -10.98 7.40
C SER A 103 7.49 -10.37 6.51
N PHE A 104 7.90 -9.65 5.46
CA PHE A 104 6.96 -9.06 4.51
C PHE A 104 6.20 -10.14 3.73
N ARG A 105 6.91 -11.17 3.26
CA ARG A 105 6.28 -12.26 2.52
C ARG A 105 5.25 -13.00 3.36
N LEU A 106 5.64 -13.31 4.60
CA LEU A 106 4.76 -14.02 5.52
C LEU A 106 3.52 -13.20 5.87
N PHE A 107 3.72 -11.93 6.17
CA PHE A 107 2.62 -11.02 6.50
C PHE A 107 1.64 -10.93 5.32
N ARG A 108 2.14 -10.74 4.10
CA ARG A 108 1.29 -10.66 2.93
C ARG A 108 0.44 -11.91 2.77
N ARG A 109 1.03 -13.10 2.95
CA ARG A 109 0.29 -14.34 2.83
C ARG A 109 -0.78 -14.49 3.91
N ARG A 110 -0.43 -14.17 5.14
CA ARG A 110 -1.35 -14.32 6.27
C ARG A 110 -2.44 -13.27 6.30
N GLU A 111 -2.10 -12.04 5.97
CA GLU A 111 -2.99 -10.90 6.08
C GLU A 111 -3.38 -10.33 4.74
N TRP A 112 -3.44 -11.19 3.72
CA TRP A 112 -3.76 -10.75 2.35
C TRP A 112 -5.02 -9.89 2.31
N ALA A 113 -6.10 -10.39 2.90
CA ALA A 113 -7.39 -9.70 2.84
C ALA A 113 -7.33 -8.33 3.53
N ARG A 114 -6.69 -8.27 4.70
CA ARG A 114 -6.60 -7.01 5.44
C ARG A 114 -5.70 -6.01 4.73
N LEU A 115 -4.56 -6.47 4.23
CA LEU A 115 -3.64 -5.62 3.47
C LEU A 115 -4.32 -5.10 2.21
N ASN A 116 -5.06 -5.96 1.52
CA ASN A 116 -5.79 -5.55 0.33
C ASN A 116 -6.85 -4.49 0.64
N ARG A 117 -7.62 -4.66 1.72
CA ARG A 117 -8.62 -3.67 2.14
C ARG A 117 -7.96 -2.34 2.50
N THR A 118 -6.85 -2.39 3.20
CA THR A 118 -6.11 -1.17 3.56
C THR A 118 -5.64 -0.44 2.31
N LEU A 119 -5.12 -1.19 1.35
CA LEU A 119 -4.66 -0.61 0.09
C LEU A 119 -5.81 0.00 -0.69
N ILE A 120 -6.98 -0.65 -0.70
CA ILE A 120 -8.18 -0.09 -1.32
C ILE A 120 -8.52 1.27 -0.70
N ARG A 121 -8.51 1.36 0.62
CA ARG A 121 -8.82 2.62 1.32
C ARG A 121 -7.81 3.72 0.96
N LEU A 122 -6.55 3.37 0.89
CA LEU A 122 -5.49 4.32 0.55
C LEU A 122 -5.66 4.82 -0.89
N LEU A 123 -5.85 3.90 -1.82
CA LEU A 123 -6.02 4.24 -3.24
C LEU A 123 -7.29 5.06 -3.47
N ASP A 124 -8.37 4.72 -2.76
CA ASP A 124 -9.62 5.45 -2.87
C ASP A 124 -9.46 6.92 -2.44
N ARG A 125 -8.75 7.15 -1.34
CA ARG A 125 -8.45 8.50 -0.88
C ARG A 125 -7.59 9.26 -1.89
N PHE A 126 -6.60 8.58 -2.45
CA PHE A 126 -5.77 9.18 -3.49
C PHE A 126 -6.60 9.61 -4.69
N VAL A 127 -7.47 8.74 -5.17
CA VAL A 127 -8.32 9.03 -6.32
C VAL A 127 -9.23 10.23 -6.02
N GLN A 128 -9.82 10.27 -4.85
CA GLN A 128 -10.69 11.38 -4.46
C GLN A 128 -9.95 12.71 -4.44
N ILE A 129 -8.68 12.71 -4.04
CA ILE A 129 -7.89 13.94 -3.95
C ILE A 129 -7.33 14.35 -5.31
N ARG A 130 -6.80 13.42 -6.07
CA ARG A 130 -6.03 13.75 -7.27
C ARG A 130 -6.71 13.38 -8.59
N MET A 131 -7.63 12.45 -8.56
CA MET A 131 -8.28 11.95 -9.77
C MET A 131 -9.79 11.78 -9.56
N PRO A 132 -10.50 12.85 -9.13
CA PRO A 132 -11.92 12.71 -8.76
C PRO A 132 -12.81 12.27 -9.93
N ASP A 133 -12.38 12.50 -11.16
CA ASP A 133 -13.13 12.12 -12.35
C ASP A 133 -12.77 10.73 -12.91
N TRP A 134 -11.86 10.05 -12.22
CA TRP A 134 -11.42 8.72 -12.65
C TRP A 134 -12.57 7.72 -12.57
N GLN A 135 -12.73 6.92 -13.63
CA GLN A 135 -13.85 5.98 -13.78
C GLN A 135 -13.46 4.52 -13.57
N GLY A 136 -12.25 4.27 -13.11
CA GLY A 136 -11.76 2.90 -12.90
C GLY A 136 -12.27 2.29 -11.61
N ASP A 137 -11.77 1.09 -11.32
CA ASP A 137 -12.12 0.32 -10.13
C ASP A 137 -10.90 0.23 -9.21
N VAL A 138 -11.01 0.89 -8.06
CA VAL A 138 -9.94 0.92 -7.07
C VAL A 138 -9.62 -0.48 -6.56
N ALA A 139 -10.63 -1.34 -6.41
CA ALA A 139 -10.42 -2.70 -5.93
C ALA A 139 -9.58 -3.52 -6.91
N LEU A 140 -9.79 -3.34 -8.21
CA LEU A 140 -8.98 -4.01 -9.22
C LEU A 140 -7.54 -3.51 -9.20
N GLU A 141 -7.35 -2.21 -9.01
CA GLU A 141 -6.01 -1.64 -8.91
C GLU A 141 -5.28 -2.18 -7.68
N ALA A 142 -5.96 -2.28 -6.55
CA ALA A 142 -5.37 -2.79 -5.32
C ALA A 142 -4.94 -4.24 -5.46
N VAL A 143 -5.81 -5.10 -5.98
CA VAL A 143 -5.46 -6.52 -6.13
C VAL A 143 -4.33 -6.70 -7.16
N SER A 144 -4.29 -5.85 -8.19
CA SER A 144 -3.21 -5.87 -9.16
C SER A 144 -1.86 -5.60 -8.48
N ARG A 145 -1.82 -4.63 -7.57
CA ARG A 145 -0.59 -4.32 -6.83
C ARG A 145 -0.18 -5.47 -5.91
N MET A 146 -1.16 -6.09 -5.25
CA MET A 146 -0.90 -7.26 -4.41
C MET A 146 -0.31 -8.41 -5.21
N GLU A 147 -0.83 -8.64 -6.40
CA GLU A 147 -0.35 -9.70 -7.27
C GLU A 147 1.05 -9.38 -7.82
N ARG A 148 1.33 -8.12 -8.12
CA ARG A 148 2.67 -7.70 -8.52
C ARG A 148 3.69 -7.96 -7.42
N ALA A 149 3.30 -7.71 -6.18
CA ALA A 149 4.18 -7.98 -5.04
C ALA A 149 4.47 -9.47 -4.90
N ALA A 150 3.44 -10.29 -5.03
CA ALA A 150 3.62 -11.74 -4.97
C ALA A 150 4.50 -12.24 -6.11
N ALA A 151 4.29 -11.71 -7.32
CA ALA A 151 5.09 -12.08 -8.49
C ALA A 151 6.54 -11.65 -8.35
N ALA A 152 6.79 -10.46 -7.82
CA ALA A 152 8.14 -9.96 -7.62
C ALA A 152 8.91 -10.86 -6.66
N ASP A 153 8.27 -11.32 -5.60
CA ASP A 153 8.90 -12.22 -4.64
C ASP A 153 9.17 -13.59 -5.23
N SER A 154 8.27 -14.09 -6.07
CA SER A 154 8.48 -15.37 -6.74
C SER A 154 9.69 -15.33 -7.67
N LEU A 155 9.86 -14.25 -8.40
CA LEU A 155 11.01 -14.08 -9.28
C LEU A 155 12.32 -14.03 -8.49
N SER A 156 12.31 -13.40 -7.32
CA SER A 156 13.51 -13.33 -6.48
C SER A 156 13.91 -14.71 -5.95
N LEU A 157 12.93 -15.55 -5.65
CA LEU A 157 13.20 -16.88 -5.12
C LEU A 157 13.73 -17.83 -6.18
N ASP A 158 13.45 -17.58 -7.45
CA ASP A 158 13.87 -18.42 -8.55
C ASP A 158 15.31 -18.10 -9.01
N CYS A 159 15.88 -17.05 -8.52
CA CYS A 159 17.29 -16.68 -8.80
C CYS A 159 18.27 -17.26 -7.77
#